data_9f7512ca2b01753a4763c376f2e60517
#
_entry.id   9f7512ca2b01753a4763c376f2e60517
#
_cell.length_a   1.000
_cell.length_b   1.000
_cell.length_c   1.000
_cell.angle_alpha   90.00
_cell.angle_beta   90.00
_cell.angle_gamma   90.00
#
_symmetry.space_group_name_H-M   'P 1'
#
loop_
_entity.id
_entity.type
_entity.pdbx_description
1 polymer ?
#
loop_
_entity_poly.entity_id
_entity_poly.type
_entity_poly.pdbx_seq_one_letter_code
_entity_poly.pdbx_strand_id
1 'polypeptide(L)'
;MSATRHLKFRLVQAAGRILRPLVRVVDPRRTPLPGQVELLPKRTVHWDLSKLTWVGPEPFWWAQREHRLDPAYHVELADAEMVGKGVVLTHNGRVVLESTLFDRSYLRRSHVEHLILGRQGLRAAHFAQVVPLTNYLDISYYHWTLESIGRLAFVEELLRDERWQLLVDERSPRFVQGTIGFLLGIGASRVVSSTAKRKVMHRCLMVSNPHSRPQGVGGVEVYAPEHLRWLQRRGHERIGGVRPERQNIIITRRQQPGRRLLNEEELLQRFPSLRFKLVALEDLSIREQVETFAHAGVIVAVHGAGLANLVYATDAAVIELYPTPLQEKNAACFTQISACLGLPHLLIHFEGHGPAPNWDHSLTADDLQHMEAFLRKWGRL
;
A
#
# COMPACT_ATOMS: atom_id res chain seq x y z
N MET A 1 -11.86 20.89 2.12
CA MET A 1 -10.84 21.51 1.21
C MET A 1 -11.32 22.92 0.85
N SER A 2 -10.46 23.95 0.96
CA SER A 2 -10.87 25.31 0.63
C SER A 2 -11.17 25.45 -0.87
N ALA A 3 -12.11 26.35 -1.24
CA ALA A 3 -12.49 26.66 -2.62
C ALA A 3 -11.26 26.95 -3.52
N THR A 4 -10.26 27.62 -2.96
CA THR A 4 -8.99 27.94 -3.62
C THR A 4 -8.19 26.67 -4.01
N ARG A 5 -8.17 25.64 -3.18
CA ARG A 5 -7.52 24.36 -3.51
C ARG A 5 -8.26 23.62 -4.63
N HIS A 6 -9.58 23.71 -4.64
CA HIS A 6 -10.41 23.08 -5.68
C HIS A 6 -10.23 23.77 -7.04
N LEU A 7 -10.19 25.10 -7.07
CA LEU A 7 -9.94 25.88 -8.28
C LEU A 7 -8.54 25.60 -8.84
N LYS A 8 -7.51 25.60 -7.99
CA LYS A 8 -6.14 25.26 -8.38
C LYS A 8 -6.04 23.84 -8.98
N PHE A 9 -6.72 22.88 -8.38
CA PHE A 9 -6.79 21.51 -8.89
C PHE A 9 -7.44 21.44 -10.28
N ARG A 10 -8.56 22.13 -10.49
CA ARG A 10 -9.25 22.18 -11.79
C ARG A 10 -8.41 22.85 -12.88
N LEU A 11 -7.71 23.93 -12.56
CA LEU A 11 -6.80 24.62 -13.49
C LEU A 11 -5.62 23.72 -13.89
N VAL A 12 -5.01 23.02 -12.94
CA VAL A 12 -3.93 22.06 -13.22
C VAL A 12 -4.43 20.90 -14.08
N GLN A 13 -5.65 20.40 -13.84
CA GLN A 13 -6.26 19.36 -14.66
C GLN A 13 -6.56 19.84 -16.10
N ALA A 14 -7.04 21.07 -16.26
CA ALA A 14 -7.30 21.65 -17.57
C ALA A 14 -6.00 21.87 -18.35
N ALA A 15 -4.99 22.48 -17.73
CA ALA A 15 -3.68 22.68 -18.32
C ALA A 15 -3.04 21.32 -18.71
N GLY A 16 -3.14 20.31 -17.86
CA GLY A 16 -2.65 18.97 -18.16
C GLY A 16 -3.33 18.31 -19.37
N ARG A 17 -4.60 18.63 -19.66
CA ARG A 17 -5.28 18.15 -20.89
C ARG A 17 -4.73 18.82 -22.16
N ILE A 18 -4.48 20.11 -22.10
CA ILE A 18 -3.96 20.92 -23.24
C ILE A 18 -2.52 20.51 -23.54
N LEU A 19 -1.71 20.31 -22.51
CA LEU A 19 -0.28 20.02 -22.63
C LEU A 19 0.04 18.53 -22.87
N ARG A 20 -0.94 17.65 -22.75
CA ARG A 20 -0.79 16.19 -22.92
C ARG A 20 -0.09 15.77 -24.23
N PRO A 21 -0.39 16.37 -25.40
CA PRO A 21 0.27 15.99 -26.65
C PRO A 21 1.79 16.27 -26.67
N LEU A 22 2.27 17.16 -25.80
CA LEU A 22 3.67 17.58 -25.73
C LEU A 22 4.53 16.65 -24.86
N VAL A 23 3.89 15.76 -24.06
CA VAL A 23 4.63 14.85 -23.18
C VAL A 23 4.69 13.45 -23.77
N ARG A 24 5.90 13.01 -24.05
CA ARG A 24 6.16 11.64 -24.49
C ARG A 24 6.15 10.71 -23.28
N VAL A 25 5.44 9.60 -23.40
CA VAL A 25 5.30 8.58 -22.36
C VAL A 25 5.89 7.26 -22.87
N VAL A 26 6.46 6.47 -22.00
CA VAL A 26 6.81 5.06 -22.24
C VAL A 26 6.12 4.19 -21.22
N ASP A 27 5.46 3.12 -21.69
CA ASP A 27 4.89 2.06 -20.85
C ASP A 27 5.78 0.82 -20.96
N PRO A 28 6.61 0.54 -19.95
CA PRO A 28 7.56 -0.57 -20.01
C PRO A 28 6.90 -1.96 -20.09
N ARG A 29 5.61 -2.06 -19.71
CA ARG A 29 4.85 -3.32 -19.83
C ARG A 29 4.46 -3.64 -21.28
N ARG A 30 4.35 -2.61 -22.13
CA ARG A 30 3.98 -2.73 -23.56
C ARG A 30 5.18 -2.63 -24.49
N THR A 31 6.09 -1.76 -24.12
CA THR A 31 7.32 -1.50 -24.90
C THR A 31 8.49 -1.53 -23.93
N PRO A 32 9.15 -2.68 -23.79
CA PRO A 32 10.29 -2.81 -22.88
C PRO A 32 11.35 -1.73 -23.14
N LEU A 33 11.91 -1.22 -22.06
CA LEU A 33 13.04 -0.29 -22.13
C LEU A 33 14.36 -1.05 -22.37
N PRO A 34 15.35 -0.43 -23.00
CA PRO A 34 16.66 -1.04 -23.15
C PRO A 34 17.23 -1.48 -21.80
N GLY A 35 17.70 -2.73 -21.72
CA GLY A 35 18.22 -3.33 -20.49
C GLY A 35 17.16 -3.73 -19.46
N GLN A 36 15.88 -3.72 -19.82
CA GLN A 36 14.81 -4.22 -18.96
C GLN A 36 14.93 -5.74 -18.79
N VAL A 37 14.92 -6.19 -17.54
CA VAL A 37 14.96 -7.60 -17.16
C VAL A 37 13.59 -7.99 -16.61
N GLU A 38 12.93 -8.93 -17.28
CA GLU A 38 11.69 -9.53 -16.79
C GLU A 38 12.02 -10.53 -15.67
N LEU A 39 11.34 -10.39 -14.53
CA LEU A 39 11.53 -11.20 -13.34
C LEU A 39 10.41 -12.23 -13.18
N LEU A 40 9.19 -11.80 -13.48
CA LEU A 40 8.00 -12.65 -13.51
C LEU A 40 7.18 -12.31 -14.75
N PRO A 41 6.74 -13.32 -15.52
CA PRO A 41 5.91 -13.08 -16.70
C PRO A 41 4.51 -12.63 -16.32
N LYS A 42 3.80 -12.11 -17.31
CA LYS A 42 2.35 -11.88 -17.19
C LYS A 42 1.67 -13.22 -16.89
N ARG A 43 0.81 -13.22 -15.87
CA ARG A 43 0.16 -14.46 -15.39
C ARG A 43 -1.21 -14.20 -14.78
N THR A 44 -1.93 -15.26 -14.54
CA THR A 44 -3.17 -15.27 -13.77
C THR A 44 -2.88 -15.73 -12.35
N VAL A 45 -3.46 -15.06 -11.37
CA VAL A 45 -3.49 -15.49 -9.97
C VAL A 45 -4.91 -15.78 -9.55
N HIS A 46 -5.07 -16.72 -8.64
CA HIS A 46 -6.36 -17.12 -8.11
C HIS A 46 -6.45 -16.71 -6.64
N TRP A 47 -7.55 -16.07 -6.27
CA TRP A 47 -7.86 -15.81 -4.87
C TRP A 47 -8.67 -16.97 -4.29
N ASP A 48 -8.15 -17.57 -3.25
CA ASP A 48 -8.94 -18.53 -2.46
C ASP A 48 -9.85 -17.77 -1.49
N LEU A 49 -11.12 -17.68 -1.88
CA LEU A 49 -12.15 -17.00 -1.10
C LEU A 49 -12.87 -17.94 -0.12
N SER A 50 -12.46 -19.21 -0.01
CA SER A 50 -13.14 -20.21 0.84
C SER A 50 -13.14 -19.85 2.33
N LYS A 51 -12.16 -19.07 2.76
CA LYS A 51 -12.02 -18.59 4.13
C LYS A 51 -12.57 -17.17 4.35
N LEU A 52 -13.11 -16.55 3.33
CA LEU A 52 -13.71 -15.22 3.44
C LEU A 52 -15.21 -15.34 3.73
N THR A 53 -15.70 -14.47 4.56
CA THR A 53 -17.12 -14.31 4.89
C THR A 53 -17.50 -12.86 4.71
N TRP A 54 -18.64 -12.63 4.08
CA TRP A 54 -19.13 -11.30 3.77
C TRP A 54 -20.51 -11.08 4.43
N VAL A 55 -20.70 -9.93 5.05
CA VAL A 55 -21.98 -9.49 5.63
C VAL A 55 -22.30 -8.11 5.05
N GLY A 56 -23.40 -8.03 4.31
CA GLY A 56 -23.85 -6.82 3.63
C GLY A 56 -23.98 -7.00 2.11
N PRO A 57 -24.02 -5.92 1.32
CA PRO A 57 -24.12 -5.98 -0.13
C PRO A 57 -22.91 -6.71 -0.73
N GLU A 58 -23.15 -7.67 -1.61
CA GLU A 58 -22.08 -8.43 -2.26
C GLU A 58 -21.30 -7.53 -3.23
N PRO A 59 -19.96 -7.41 -3.10
CA PRO A 59 -19.17 -6.57 -3.98
C PRO A 59 -19.04 -7.20 -5.37
N PHE A 60 -18.97 -6.37 -6.40
CA PHE A 60 -18.86 -6.81 -7.80
C PHE A 60 -17.67 -7.73 -8.08
N TRP A 61 -16.58 -7.64 -7.30
CA TRP A 61 -15.38 -8.47 -7.45
C TRP A 61 -15.48 -9.83 -6.74
N TRP A 62 -16.50 -10.05 -5.91
CA TRP A 62 -16.64 -11.27 -5.10
C TRP A 62 -16.72 -12.54 -5.95
N ALA A 63 -17.41 -12.46 -7.09
CA ALA A 63 -17.49 -13.58 -8.02
C ALA A 63 -16.20 -13.79 -8.83
N GLN A 64 -15.33 -12.79 -8.88
CA GLN A 64 -14.11 -12.82 -9.67
C GLN A 64 -12.97 -13.45 -8.86
N ARG A 65 -12.62 -14.69 -9.19
CA ARG A 65 -11.56 -15.45 -8.51
C ARG A 65 -10.24 -15.43 -9.26
N GLU A 66 -10.27 -15.09 -10.54
CA GLU A 66 -9.11 -15.05 -11.42
C GLU A 66 -8.73 -13.61 -11.74
N HIS A 67 -7.48 -13.27 -11.49
CA HIS A 67 -6.97 -11.94 -11.72
C HIS A 67 -5.68 -11.98 -12.53
N ARG A 68 -5.56 -11.08 -13.49
CA ARG A 68 -4.37 -10.96 -14.32
C ARG A 68 -3.36 -10.02 -13.66
N LEU A 69 -2.13 -10.50 -13.53
CA LEU A 69 -0.98 -9.71 -13.13
C LEU A 69 -0.14 -9.33 -14.35
N ASP A 70 0.26 -8.08 -14.42
CA ASP A 70 1.24 -7.59 -15.36
C ASP A 70 2.63 -8.22 -15.04
N PRO A 71 3.58 -8.22 -15.99
CA PRO A 71 4.91 -8.73 -15.72
C PRO A 71 5.62 -7.89 -14.65
N ALA A 72 6.36 -8.56 -13.78
CA ALA A 72 7.30 -7.89 -12.88
C ALA A 72 8.65 -7.77 -13.58
N TYR A 73 9.27 -6.61 -13.47
CA TYR A 73 10.56 -6.31 -14.11
C TYR A 73 11.35 -5.29 -13.30
N HIS A 74 12.63 -5.20 -13.60
CA HIS A 74 13.43 -4.03 -13.29
C HIS A 74 14.14 -3.51 -14.53
N VAL A 75 14.55 -2.25 -14.49
CA VAL A 75 15.36 -1.63 -15.53
C VAL A 75 16.30 -0.59 -14.91
N GLU A 76 17.54 -0.59 -15.33
CA GLU A 76 18.48 0.44 -14.97
C GLU A 76 18.46 1.54 -16.04
N LEU A 77 18.15 2.75 -15.63
CA LEU A 77 18.12 3.93 -16.48
C LEU A 77 19.35 4.80 -16.21
N ALA A 78 20.10 5.12 -17.27
CA ALA A 78 21.19 6.08 -17.18
C ALA A 78 20.65 7.51 -17.27
N ASP A 79 21.20 8.40 -16.44
CA ASP A 79 20.89 9.83 -16.39
C ASP A 79 19.39 10.13 -16.41
N ALA A 80 18.64 9.36 -15.63
CA ALA A 80 17.21 9.57 -15.44
C ALA A 80 16.95 10.79 -14.58
N GLU A 81 15.81 11.43 -14.79
CA GLU A 81 15.37 12.55 -13.97
C GLU A 81 14.12 12.19 -13.18
N MET A 82 14.02 12.66 -11.95
CA MET A 82 12.78 12.63 -11.20
C MET A 82 12.27 14.05 -10.98
N VAL A 83 10.99 14.29 -11.28
CA VAL A 83 10.32 15.57 -11.04
C VAL A 83 9.16 15.41 -10.06
N GLY A 84 8.95 16.42 -9.25
CA GLY A 84 7.88 16.42 -8.24
C GLY A 84 8.00 15.25 -7.26
N LYS A 85 6.89 14.59 -6.99
CA LYS A 85 6.79 13.41 -6.12
C LYS A 85 6.86 12.12 -6.93
N GLY A 86 8.07 11.72 -7.32
CA GLY A 86 8.33 10.38 -7.82
C GLY A 86 8.11 10.15 -9.33
N VAL A 87 7.82 11.19 -10.13
CA VAL A 87 7.70 11.01 -11.58
C VAL A 87 9.06 10.89 -12.23
N VAL A 88 9.36 9.73 -12.79
CA VAL A 88 10.64 9.43 -13.43
C VAL A 88 10.57 9.65 -14.93
N LEU A 89 11.61 10.29 -15.46
CA LEU A 89 11.82 10.54 -16.86
C LEU A 89 13.11 9.86 -17.31
N THR A 90 13.10 9.30 -18.50
CA THR A 90 14.32 8.82 -19.15
C THR A 90 15.21 10.01 -19.53
N HIS A 91 16.49 9.76 -19.84
CA HIS A 91 17.45 10.79 -20.27
C HIS A 91 16.96 11.66 -21.46
N ASN A 92 16.11 11.09 -22.33
CA ASN A 92 15.49 11.81 -23.46
C ASN A 92 14.12 12.43 -23.12
N GLY A 93 13.78 12.52 -21.82
CA GLY A 93 12.61 13.24 -21.32
C GLY A 93 11.28 12.53 -21.50
N ARG A 94 11.25 11.21 -21.73
CA ARG A 94 10.02 10.42 -21.76
C ARG A 94 9.60 10.05 -20.35
N VAL A 95 8.34 10.28 -19.98
CA VAL A 95 7.79 9.85 -18.69
C VAL A 95 7.68 8.34 -18.64
N VAL A 96 8.29 7.72 -17.65
CA VAL A 96 8.12 6.30 -17.36
C VAL A 96 6.79 6.11 -16.63
N LEU A 97 5.83 5.50 -17.29
CA LEU A 97 4.44 5.42 -16.81
C LEU A 97 4.31 4.67 -15.49
N GLU A 98 5.17 3.69 -15.25
CA GLU A 98 5.29 2.96 -13.97
C GLU A 98 5.43 3.90 -12.77
N SER A 99 6.22 4.96 -12.91
CA SER A 99 6.46 5.93 -11.82
C SER A 99 5.23 6.76 -11.45
N THR A 100 4.20 6.74 -12.28
CA THR A 100 2.91 7.40 -12.02
C THR A 100 1.85 6.45 -11.50
N LEU A 101 2.22 5.23 -11.14
CA LEU A 101 1.31 4.16 -10.74
C LEU A 101 0.22 3.88 -11.80
N PHE A 102 0.52 4.16 -13.07
CA PHE A 102 -0.41 4.08 -14.22
C PHE A 102 -1.70 4.89 -14.04
N ASP A 103 -1.77 5.78 -13.07
CA ASP A 103 -2.91 6.65 -12.84
C ASP A 103 -2.84 7.86 -13.79
N ARG A 104 -3.86 7.99 -14.63
CA ARG A 104 -3.98 9.12 -15.58
C ARG A 104 -4.07 10.48 -14.90
N SER A 105 -4.54 10.54 -13.65
CA SER A 105 -4.61 11.79 -12.90
C SER A 105 -3.21 12.24 -12.47
N TYR A 106 -2.37 11.33 -12.03
CA TYR A 106 -0.97 11.60 -11.71
C TYR A 106 -0.17 11.95 -12.96
N LEU A 107 -0.42 11.25 -14.06
CA LEU A 107 0.19 11.57 -15.33
C LEU A 107 -0.12 13.00 -15.76
N ARG A 108 -1.39 13.46 -15.66
CA ARG A 108 -1.79 14.83 -15.97
C ARG A 108 -1.12 15.87 -15.08
N ARG A 109 -0.99 15.57 -13.79
CA ARG A 109 -0.31 16.45 -12.83
C ARG A 109 1.19 16.52 -13.12
N SER A 110 1.82 15.40 -13.41
CA SER A 110 3.24 15.33 -13.75
C SER A 110 3.57 16.04 -15.06
N HIS A 111 2.66 16.05 -16.05
CA HIS A 111 2.83 16.84 -17.26
C HIS A 111 2.96 18.33 -16.96
N VAL A 112 2.08 18.85 -16.09
CA VAL A 112 2.13 20.27 -15.69
C VAL A 112 3.40 20.53 -14.87
N GLU A 113 3.74 19.66 -13.93
CA GLU A 113 4.94 19.79 -13.14
C GLU A 113 6.20 19.72 -14.01
N HIS A 114 6.28 18.81 -14.97
CA HIS A 114 7.39 18.70 -15.91
C HIS A 114 7.53 19.93 -16.83
N LEU A 115 6.42 20.47 -17.34
CA LEU A 115 6.43 21.59 -18.27
C LEU A 115 6.62 22.95 -17.58
N ILE A 116 6.01 23.14 -16.39
CA ILE A 116 6.15 24.39 -15.61
C ILE A 116 7.48 24.44 -14.88
N LEU A 117 7.96 23.30 -14.38
CA LEU A 117 9.22 23.20 -13.64
C LEU A 117 10.40 22.93 -14.55
N GLY A 118 10.15 22.84 -15.86
CA GLY A 118 11.03 22.45 -16.94
C GLY A 118 12.53 22.53 -16.70
N ARG A 119 13.31 21.93 -17.56
CA ARG A 119 14.77 21.75 -17.46
C ARG A 119 15.58 23.04 -17.22
N GLN A 120 14.95 24.20 -17.26
CA GLN A 120 15.63 25.49 -17.15
C GLN A 120 15.46 26.10 -15.77
N GLY A 121 16.54 26.24 -15.03
CA GLY A 121 16.65 27.13 -13.86
C GLY A 121 16.39 26.52 -12.48
N LEU A 122 15.95 25.29 -12.32
CA LEU A 122 15.81 24.66 -11.00
C LEU A 122 17.12 23.96 -10.58
N ARG A 123 17.60 24.30 -9.39
CA ARG A 123 18.70 23.51 -8.78
C ARG A 123 18.27 22.05 -8.69
N ALA A 124 18.99 21.17 -9.35
CA ALA A 124 18.80 19.74 -9.27
C ALA A 124 19.63 19.18 -8.08
N ALA A 125 19.07 18.21 -7.38
CA ALA A 125 19.87 17.32 -6.57
C ALA A 125 20.42 16.19 -7.47
N HIS A 126 21.66 15.78 -7.25
CA HIS A 126 22.33 14.73 -8.03
C HIS A 126 22.57 13.50 -7.17
N PHE A 127 22.28 12.33 -7.72
CA PHE A 127 22.47 11.05 -7.06
C PHE A 127 23.22 10.10 -7.99
N ALA A 128 24.25 9.42 -7.45
CA ALA A 128 25.09 8.53 -8.24
C ALA A 128 24.33 7.26 -8.66
N GLN A 129 23.77 6.53 -7.68
CA GLN A 129 23.16 5.22 -7.92
C GLN A 129 22.01 5.01 -6.94
N VAL A 130 20.77 5.05 -7.44
CA VAL A 130 19.59 5.04 -6.57
C VAL A 130 18.45 4.16 -7.05
N VAL A 131 17.68 3.66 -6.08
CA VAL A 131 16.35 3.06 -6.27
C VAL A 131 15.32 4.07 -5.76
N PRO A 132 14.50 4.67 -6.63
CA PRO A 132 13.48 5.62 -6.21
C PRO A 132 12.29 4.88 -5.58
N LEU A 133 11.99 5.20 -4.32
CA LEU A 133 10.83 4.66 -3.61
C LEU A 133 9.69 5.67 -3.46
N THR A 134 9.99 6.95 -3.66
CA THR A 134 8.99 8.03 -3.58
C THR A 134 7.93 7.91 -4.67
N ASN A 135 6.66 8.06 -4.28
CA ASN A 135 5.54 8.22 -5.20
C ASN A 135 4.47 9.15 -4.58
N TYR A 136 3.36 9.40 -5.29
CA TYR A 136 2.29 10.28 -4.81
C TYR A 136 1.54 9.75 -3.59
N LEU A 137 1.60 8.44 -3.32
CA LEU A 137 0.84 7.75 -2.29
C LEU A 137 1.70 7.33 -1.08
N ASP A 138 3.01 7.62 -1.09
CA ASP A 138 3.97 7.25 -0.04
C ASP A 138 3.68 7.82 1.36
N ILE A 139 2.75 8.77 1.44
CA ILE A 139 2.25 9.32 2.72
C ILE A 139 1.24 8.39 3.41
N SER A 140 0.75 7.37 2.72
CA SER A 140 -0.15 6.35 3.26
C SER A 140 0.66 5.12 3.63
N TYR A 141 0.52 4.66 4.87
CA TYR A 141 1.20 3.45 5.36
C TYR A 141 0.89 2.21 4.51
N TYR A 142 -0.37 2.08 4.02
CA TYR A 142 -0.80 1.02 3.12
C TYR A 142 0.02 1.01 1.82
N HIS A 143 0.02 2.12 1.09
CA HIS A 143 0.73 2.23 -0.18
C HIS A 143 2.25 2.15 -0.01
N TRP A 144 2.76 2.72 1.08
CA TRP A 144 4.18 2.61 1.39
C TRP A 144 4.60 1.16 1.61
N THR A 145 3.89 0.45 2.48
CA THR A 145 4.26 -0.93 2.86
C THR A 145 4.07 -1.89 1.69
N LEU A 146 2.91 -1.87 1.06
CA LEU A 146 2.57 -2.87 0.05
C LEU A 146 3.14 -2.54 -1.34
N GLU A 147 3.27 -1.26 -1.70
CA GLU A 147 3.71 -0.88 -3.04
C GLU A 147 5.16 -0.40 -3.07
N SER A 148 5.55 0.55 -2.20
CA SER A 148 6.90 1.12 -2.26
C SER A 148 7.97 0.18 -1.71
N ILE A 149 7.77 -0.37 -0.52
CA ILE A 149 8.69 -1.37 0.06
C ILE A 149 8.49 -2.74 -0.61
N GLY A 150 7.24 -3.15 -0.84
CA GLY A 150 6.92 -4.45 -1.41
C GLY A 150 7.58 -4.72 -2.76
N ARG A 151 7.77 -3.69 -3.62
CA ARG A 151 8.47 -3.87 -4.91
C ARG A 151 9.92 -4.31 -4.76
N LEU A 152 10.56 -4.05 -3.63
CA LEU A 152 11.94 -4.45 -3.38
C LEU A 152 12.12 -5.96 -3.27
N ALA A 153 11.02 -6.70 -3.10
CA ALA A 153 11.01 -8.17 -3.21
C ALA A 153 11.65 -8.66 -4.53
N PHE A 154 11.49 -7.89 -5.58
CA PHE A 154 11.96 -8.26 -6.92
C PHE A 154 13.42 -7.91 -7.19
N VAL A 155 14.06 -7.17 -6.30
CA VAL A 155 15.46 -6.72 -6.46
C VAL A 155 16.29 -6.87 -5.20
N GLU A 156 15.85 -7.72 -4.27
CA GLU A 156 16.54 -7.95 -2.98
C GLU A 156 18.01 -8.30 -3.18
N GLU A 157 18.32 -9.16 -4.16
CA GLU A 157 19.69 -9.55 -4.48
C GLU A 157 20.53 -8.37 -4.99
N LEU A 158 19.97 -7.52 -5.83
CA LEU A 158 20.65 -6.33 -6.34
C LEU A 158 20.98 -5.34 -5.22
N LEU A 159 20.15 -5.28 -4.18
CA LEU A 159 20.36 -4.40 -3.03
C LEU A 159 21.48 -4.87 -2.09
N ARG A 160 22.07 -6.05 -2.30
CA ARG A 160 23.29 -6.47 -1.62
C ARG A 160 24.50 -5.64 -2.05
N ASP A 161 24.46 -5.09 -3.26
CA ASP A 161 25.42 -4.06 -3.67
C ASP A 161 25.13 -2.76 -2.90
N GLU A 162 25.98 -2.46 -1.94
CA GLU A 162 25.82 -1.32 -1.03
C GLU A 162 25.90 0.04 -1.73
N ARG A 163 26.34 0.09 -2.99
CA ARG A 163 26.33 1.31 -3.79
C ARG A 163 24.92 1.79 -4.12
N TRP A 164 23.92 0.88 -4.14
CA TRP A 164 22.53 1.27 -4.31
C TRP A 164 21.99 1.95 -3.07
N GLN A 165 21.58 3.21 -3.22
CA GLN A 165 20.92 3.99 -2.19
C GLN A 165 19.41 4.04 -2.45
N LEU A 166 18.62 4.10 -1.39
CA LEU A 166 17.17 4.22 -1.48
C LEU A 166 16.78 5.70 -1.44
N LEU A 167 16.17 6.19 -2.53
CA LEU A 167 15.75 7.59 -2.63
C LEU A 167 14.31 7.77 -2.15
N VAL A 168 14.13 8.55 -1.08
CA VAL A 168 12.83 8.90 -0.48
C VAL A 168 12.61 10.42 -0.49
N ASP A 169 11.37 10.89 -0.28
CA ASP A 169 11.10 12.32 -0.06
C ASP A 169 11.52 12.70 1.37
N GLU A 170 12.19 13.81 1.53
CA GLU A 170 12.64 14.32 2.84
C GLU A 170 11.47 14.59 3.80
N ARG A 171 10.29 14.85 3.24
CA ARG A 171 9.05 15.08 3.99
C ARG A 171 8.22 13.81 4.20
N SER A 172 8.80 12.65 3.93
CA SER A 172 8.12 11.37 4.15
C SER A 172 7.81 11.17 5.64
N PRO A 173 6.68 10.53 5.98
CA PRO A 173 6.34 10.19 7.35
C PRO A 173 7.40 9.32 8.04
N ARG A 174 7.45 9.36 9.37
CA ARG A 174 8.43 8.60 10.16
C ARG A 174 8.45 7.11 9.88
N PHE A 175 7.31 6.52 9.56
CA PHE A 175 7.22 5.09 9.25
C PHE A 175 8.05 4.70 8.01
N VAL A 176 8.32 5.63 7.09
CA VAL A 176 9.13 5.38 5.89
C VAL A 176 10.54 4.93 6.26
N GLN A 177 11.23 5.72 7.08
CA GLN A 177 12.58 5.37 7.56
C GLN A 177 12.55 4.17 8.50
N GLY A 178 11.53 4.09 9.36
CA GLY A 178 11.35 2.98 10.28
C GLY A 178 11.21 1.63 9.57
N THR A 179 10.40 1.57 8.50
CA THR A 179 10.23 0.33 7.71
C THR A 179 11.49 -0.04 6.94
N ILE A 180 12.19 0.92 6.32
CA ILE A 180 13.47 0.65 5.62
C ILE A 180 14.47 0.05 6.59
N GLY A 181 14.73 0.71 7.71
CA GLY A 181 15.68 0.24 8.71
C GLY A 181 15.31 -1.13 9.28
N PHE A 182 14.05 -1.31 9.63
CA PHE A 182 13.60 -2.55 10.24
C PHE A 182 13.52 -3.71 9.24
N LEU A 183 12.77 -3.59 8.14
CA LEU A 183 12.54 -4.72 7.23
C LEU A 183 13.78 -5.06 6.40
N LEU A 184 14.50 -4.05 5.89
CA LEU A 184 15.62 -4.29 4.98
C LEU A 184 16.96 -4.43 5.72
N GLY A 185 17.07 -3.90 6.95
CA GLY A 185 18.33 -3.80 7.65
C GLY A 185 19.31 -2.82 7.00
N ILE A 186 18.79 -1.93 6.16
CA ILE A 186 19.59 -0.94 5.46
C ILE A 186 19.86 0.24 6.42
N GLY A 187 21.11 0.54 6.62
CA GLY A 187 21.52 1.67 7.48
C GLY A 187 21.15 3.03 6.89
N ALA A 188 21.04 4.03 7.74
CA ALA A 188 20.66 5.38 7.36
C ALA A 188 21.58 6.00 6.27
N SER A 189 22.85 5.60 6.19
CA SER A 189 23.79 6.04 5.16
C SER A 189 23.39 5.66 3.73
N ARG A 190 22.58 4.63 3.58
CA ARG A 190 22.05 4.18 2.29
C ARG A 190 20.67 4.73 1.97
N VAL A 191 20.10 5.55 2.83
CA VAL A 191 18.82 6.23 2.60
C VAL A 191 19.13 7.70 2.29
N VAL A 192 18.84 8.10 1.06
CA VAL A 192 19.04 9.48 0.61
C VAL A 192 17.70 10.15 0.39
N SER A 193 17.65 11.43 0.70
CA SER A 193 16.44 12.23 0.57
C SER A 193 16.72 13.60 -0.03
N SER A 194 15.72 14.22 -0.61
CA SER A 194 15.82 15.59 -1.11
C SER A 194 14.46 16.22 -1.32
N THR A 195 14.33 17.47 -0.92
CA THR A 195 13.18 18.33 -1.24
C THR A 195 13.29 18.97 -2.63
N ALA A 196 14.43 18.80 -3.33
CA ALA A 196 14.62 19.37 -4.66
C ALA A 196 13.49 18.90 -5.61
N LYS A 197 12.89 19.84 -6.32
CA LYS A 197 11.80 19.54 -7.28
C LYS A 197 12.28 18.76 -8.49
N ARG A 198 13.57 18.84 -8.81
CA ARG A 198 14.26 18.07 -9.85
C ARG A 198 15.41 17.29 -9.23
N LYS A 199 15.49 16.02 -9.54
CA LYS A 199 16.54 15.11 -9.11
C LYS A 199 17.14 14.43 -10.34
N VAL A 200 18.44 14.46 -10.48
CA VAL A 200 19.18 13.75 -11.54
C VAL A 200 19.78 12.49 -10.92
N MET A 201 19.48 11.37 -11.53
CA MET A 201 19.90 10.03 -11.07
C MET A 201 20.80 9.44 -12.16
N HIS A 202 22.13 9.43 -11.92
CA HIS A 202 23.09 8.95 -12.93
C HIS A 202 22.90 7.47 -13.24
N ARG A 203 22.57 6.66 -12.20
CA ARG A 203 22.08 5.30 -12.35
C ARG A 203 20.79 5.18 -11.52
N CYS A 204 19.70 4.86 -12.17
CA CYS A 204 18.38 4.74 -11.56
C CYS A 204 17.83 3.33 -11.77
N LEU A 205 17.71 2.54 -10.71
CA LEU A 205 17.06 1.23 -10.78
C LEU A 205 15.55 1.41 -10.58
N MET A 206 14.81 1.38 -11.68
CA MET A 206 13.36 1.32 -11.67
C MET A 206 12.91 -0.12 -11.49
N VAL A 207 12.01 -0.34 -10.53
CA VAL A 207 11.39 -1.63 -10.25
C VAL A 207 9.89 -1.49 -10.49
N SER A 208 9.29 -2.46 -11.15
CA SER A 208 7.85 -2.48 -11.40
C SER A 208 7.07 -2.51 -10.09
N ASN A 209 5.84 -1.98 -10.14
CA ASN A 209 4.95 -2.10 -8.99
C ASN A 209 4.56 -3.58 -8.78
N PRO A 210 4.40 -4.01 -7.53
CA PRO A 210 4.07 -5.40 -7.21
C PRO A 210 2.58 -5.71 -7.43
N HIS A 211 1.85 -4.79 -8.02
CA HIS A 211 0.42 -4.93 -8.27
C HIS A 211 0.05 -4.53 -9.68
N SER A 212 -1.05 -5.09 -10.17
CA SER A 212 -1.68 -4.69 -11.43
C SER A 212 -2.95 -3.92 -11.16
N ARG A 213 -3.14 -2.85 -11.93
CA ARG A 213 -4.38 -2.06 -11.93
C ARG A 213 -5.12 -2.31 -13.23
N PRO A 214 -6.29 -2.95 -13.21
CA PRO A 214 -7.11 -3.07 -14.40
C PRO A 214 -7.43 -1.69 -14.96
N GLN A 215 -7.32 -1.54 -16.29
CA GLN A 215 -7.72 -0.31 -16.95
C GLN A 215 -9.24 -0.25 -17.01
N GLY A 216 -9.83 0.74 -16.37
CA GLY A 216 -11.29 0.97 -16.41
C GLY A 216 -11.85 1.45 -15.07
N VAL A 217 -13.10 1.89 -15.09
CA VAL A 217 -13.86 2.23 -13.88
C VAL A 217 -14.21 0.94 -13.17
N GLY A 218 -13.83 0.81 -11.90
CA GLY A 218 -14.21 -0.32 -11.05
C GLY A 218 -13.20 -1.47 -10.94
N GLY A 219 -12.03 -1.40 -11.59
CA GLY A 219 -11.03 -2.48 -11.45
C GLY A 219 -10.41 -2.54 -10.04
N VAL A 220 -10.31 -3.75 -9.50
CA VAL A 220 -9.63 -4.03 -8.23
C VAL A 220 -8.12 -4.09 -8.47
N GLU A 221 -7.33 -3.45 -7.61
CA GLU A 221 -5.88 -3.63 -7.60
C GLU A 221 -5.56 -5.03 -7.13
N VAL A 222 -4.70 -5.73 -7.86
CA VAL A 222 -4.32 -7.12 -7.57
C VAL A 222 -2.84 -7.18 -7.28
N TYR A 223 -2.50 -7.66 -6.11
CA TYR A 223 -1.12 -7.79 -5.65
C TYR A 223 -0.52 -9.14 -6.05
N ALA A 224 0.77 -9.12 -6.38
CA ALA A 224 1.52 -10.34 -6.61
C ALA A 224 1.71 -11.10 -5.28
N PRO A 225 1.35 -12.39 -5.19
CA PRO A 225 1.52 -13.15 -3.94
C PRO A 225 2.97 -13.21 -3.46
N GLU A 226 3.93 -13.16 -4.37
CA GLU A 226 5.35 -13.27 -4.08
C GLU A 226 5.84 -12.13 -3.18
N HIS A 227 5.43 -10.88 -3.46
CA HIS A 227 5.86 -9.76 -2.64
C HIS A 227 5.16 -9.73 -1.27
N LEU A 228 3.90 -10.17 -1.19
CA LEU A 228 3.20 -10.27 0.11
C LEU A 228 3.91 -11.29 1.01
N ARG A 229 4.26 -12.47 0.46
CA ARG A 229 5.02 -13.49 1.18
C ARG A 229 6.44 -13.04 1.53
N TRP A 230 7.06 -12.25 0.66
CA TRP A 230 8.37 -11.65 0.95
C TRP A 230 8.29 -10.70 2.14
N LEU A 231 7.30 -9.80 2.18
CA LEU A 231 7.09 -8.91 3.32
C LEU A 231 6.87 -9.69 4.62
N GLN A 232 6.03 -10.75 4.56
CA GLN A 232 5.78 -11.63 5.69
C GLN A 232 7.09 -12.26 6.20
N ARG A 233 7.83 -12.91 5.32
CA ARG A 233 9.11 -13.57 5.65
C ARG A 233 10.09 -12.57 6.25
N ARG A 234 10.28 -11.40 5.63
CA ARG A 234 11.20 -10.37 6.13
C ARG A 234 10.79 -9.86 7.51
N GLY A 235 9.49 -9.61 7.70
CA GLY A 235 8.98 -9.23 9.03
C GLY A 235 9.29 -10.28 10.09
N HIS A 236 8.99 -11.54 9.81
CA HIS A 236 9.23 -12.66 10.74
C HIS A 236 10.71 -12.87 11.04
N GLU A 237 11.60 -12.80 10.04
CA GLU A 237 13.05 -12.87 10.25
C GLU A 237 13.54 -11.77 11.19
N ARG A 238 13.01 -10.55 11.03
CA ARG A 238 13.44 -9.39 11.81
C ARG A 238 12.98 -9.40 13.27
N ILE A 239 11.89 -10.10 13.57
CA ILE A 239 11.47 -10.31 14.97
C ILE A 239 12.06 -11.57 15.61
N GLY A 240 12.85 -12.37 14.87
CA GLY A 240 13.44 -13.61 15.36
C GLY A 240 12.50 -14.80 15.29
N GLY A 241 11.51 -14.76 14.39
CA GLY A 241 10.51 -15.81 14.19
C GLY A 241 9.19 -15.56 14.92
N VAL A 242 8.21 -16.41 14.65
CA VAL A 242 6.87 -16.32 15.24
C VAL A 242 6.75 -17.35 16.37
N ARG A 243 6.37 -16.87 17.56
CA ARG A 243 6.14 -17.72 18.74
C ARG A 243 4.74 -18.36 18.70
N PRO A 244 4.51 -19.47 19.40
CA PRO A 244 3.20 -20.12 19.43
C PRO A 244 2.13 -19.33 20.20
N GLU A 245 2.54 -18.50 21.17
CA GLU A 245 1.61 -17.70 21.97
C GLU A 245 0.87 -16.72 21.09
N ARG A 246 -0.46 -16.68 21.21
CA ARG A 246 -1.32 -15.79 20.44
C ARG A 246 -1.95 -14.73 21.33
N GLN A 247 -2.08 -13.53 20.79
CA GLN A 247 -2.79 -12.42 21.40
C GLN A 247 -3.95 -11.98 20.50
N ASN A 248 -5.13 -11.85 21.07
CA ASN A 248 -6.25 -11.27 20.34
C ASN A 248 -6.23 -9.75 20.49
N ILE A 249 -6.43 -9.03 19.41
CA ILE A 249 -6.26 -7.58 19.35
C ILE A 249 -7.47 -6.89 18.72
N ILE A 250 -7.78 -5.72 19.24
CA ILE A 250 -8.67 -4.74 18.63
C ILE A 250 -7.82 -3.54 18.26
N ILE A 251 -7.76 -3.20 16.97
CA ILE A 251 -7.07 -1.99 16.52
C ILE A 251 -7.96 -0.80 16.81
N THR A 252 -7.62 -0.07 17.85
CA THR A 252 -8.36 1.13 18.24
C THR A 252 -7.97 2.33 17.40
N ARG A 253 -8.94 3.20 17.16
CA ARG A 253 -8.76 4.46 16.45
C ARG A 253 -9.25 5.66 17.29
N ARG A 254 -9.28 5.52 18.61
CA ARG A 254 -9.80 6.55 19.53
C ARG A 254 -9.11 7.91 19.37
N GLN A 255 -7.82 7.90 19.03
CA GLN A 255 -7.03 9.12 18.81
C GLN A 255 -7.09 9.64 17.35
N GLN A 256 -7.76 8.92 16.45
CA GLN A 256 -7.88 9.30 15.06
C GLN A 256 -9.16 10.11 14.77
N PRO A 257 -9.15 11.00 13.77
CA PRO A 257 -10.27 11.90 13.48
C PRO A 257 -11.48 11.22 12.84
N GLY A 258 -11.53 9.89 12.76
CA GLY A 258 -12.68 9.19 12.19
C GLY A 258 -12.46 7.71 11.99
N ARG A 259 -13.52 7.03 11.59
CA ARG A 259 -13.63 5.58 11.50
C ARG A 259 -13.30 4.92 12.84
N ARG A 260 -13.87 5.49 13.92
CA ARG A 260 -13.73 4.94 15.27
C ARG A 260 -14.81 3.90 15.51
N LEU A 261 -14.46 2.89 16.25
CA LEU A 261 -15.42 1.99 16.87
C LEU A 261 -15.80 2.59 18.25
N LEU A 262 -17.06 3.04 18.41
CA LEU A 262 -17.44 3.86 19.54
C LEU A 262 -17.70 3.04 20.82
N ASN A 263 -18.01 1.74 20.66
CA ASN A 263 -18.34 0.81 21.75
C ASN A 263 -17.40 -0.42 21.75
N GLU A 264 -16.08 -0.19 21.64
CA GLU A 264 -15.07 -1.26 21.69
C GLU A 264 -15.20 -2.14 22.94
N GLU A 265 -15.70 -1.58 24.04
CA GLU A 265 -15.92 -2.26 25.31
C GLU A 265 -16.93 -3.41 25.18
N GLU A 266 -17.89 -3.33 24.29
CA GLU A 266 -18.85 -4.41 24.06
C GLU A 266 -18.18 -5.69 23.55
N LEU A 267 -17.09 -5.58 22.76
CA LEU A 267 -16.30 -6.74 22.35
C LEU A 267 -15.62 -7.41 23.55
N LEU A 268 -15.10 -6.60 24.48
CA LEU A 268 -14.45 -7.11 25.70
C LEU A 268 -15.45 -7.84 26.59
N GLN A 269 -16.69 -7.30 26.73
CA GLN A 269 -17.76 -7.89 27.52
C GLN A 269 -18.39 -9.12 26.87
N ARG A 270 -18.56 -9.09 25.53
CA ARG A 270 -19.18 -10.17 24.76
C ARG A 270 -18.29 -11.40 24.65
N PHE A 271 -16.97 -11.18 24.55
CA PHE A 271 -15.98 -12.24 24.31
C PHE A 271 -14.88 -12.24 25.38
N PRO A 272 -15.21 -12.41 26.68
CA PRO A 272 -14.23 -12.31 27.77
C PRO A 272 -13.12 -13.38 27.68
N SER A 273 -13.44 -14.54 27.12
CA SER A 273 -12.47 -15.63 26.91
C SER A 273 -11.34 -15.27 25.95
N LEU A 274 -11.59 -14.35 25.02
CA LEU A 274 -10.61 -13.93 24.04
C LEU A 274 -9.55 -12.96 24.60
N ARG A 275 -9.80 -12.34 25.75
CA ARG A 275 -8.87 -11.43 26.44
C ARG A 275 -8.25 -10.40 25.47
N PHE A 276 -9.10 -9.74 24.69
CA PHE A 276 -8.66 -8.74 23.72
C PHE A 276 -7.80 -7.64 24.36
N LYS A 277 -6.73 -7.25 23.63
CA LYS A 277 -5.94 -6.06 23.90
C LYS A 277 -6.32 -4.95 22.91
N LEU A 278 -6.58 -3.75 23.42
CA LEU A 278 -6.72 -2.55 22.58
C LEU A 278 -5.33 -2.08 22.15
N VAL A 279 -5.14 -1.87 20.85
CA VAL A 279 -3.87 -1.50 20.25
C VAL A 279 -4.03 -0.26 19.37
N ALA A 280 -3.37 0.82 19.73
CA ALA A 280 -3.21 2.01 18.90
C ALA A 280 -1.89 1.87 18.11
N LEU A 281 -1.99 1.66 16.80
CA LEU A 281 -0.82 1.36 15.98
C LEU A 281 0.15 2.55 15.86
N GLU A 282 -0.35 3.77 15.98
CA GLU A 282 0.44 5.00 15.98
C GLU A 282 1.41 5.11 17.15
N ASP A 283 1.15 4.41 18.25
CA ASP A 283 1.99 4.39 19.45
C ASP A 283 3.10 3.34 19.35
N LEU A 284 3.05 2.45 18.35
CA LEU A 284 3.97 1.34 18.19
C LEU A 284 5.07 1.65 17.16
N SER A 285 6.28 1.22 17.46
CA SER A 285 7.34 1.10 16.45
C SER A 285 6.98 0.08 15.37
N ILE A 286 7.66 0.12 14.22
CA ILE A 286 7.43 -0.86 13.14
C ILE A 286 7.70 -2.29 13.63
N ARG A 287 8.73 -2.51 14.45
CA ARG A 287 9.00 -3.82 15.07
C ARG A 287 7.79 -4.30 15.87
N GLU A 288 7.27 -3.47 16.76
CA GLU A 288 6.13 -3.82 17.62
C GLU A 288 4.86 -4.06 16.81
N GLN A 289 4.63 -3.29 15.72
CA GLN A 289 3.51 -3.55 14.81
C GLN A 289 3.65 -4.94 14.15
N VAL A 290 4.83 -5.29 13.64
CA VAL A 290 5.09 -6.60 13.04
C VAL A 290 4.91 -7.71 14.08
N GLU A 291 5.47 -7.57 15.28
CA GLU A 291 5.32 -8.54 16.38
C GLU A 291 3.84 -8.72 16.77
N THR A 292 3.09 -7.63 16.86
CA THR A 292 1.68 -7.63 17.21
C THR A 292 0.85 -8.45 16.21
N PHE A 293 1.04 -8.21 14.90
CA PHE A 293 0.29 -8.92 13.86
C PHE A 293 0.79 -10.36 13.65
N ALA A 294 2.09 -10.61 13.74
CA ALA A 294 2.67 -11.95 13.60
C ALA A 294 2.15 -12.92 14.69
N HIS A 295 1.90 -12.41 15.89
CA HIS A 295 1.41 -13.18 17.04
C HIS A 295 -0.11 -13.03 17.27
N ALA A 296 -0.85 -12.38 16.36
CA ALA A 296 -2.29 -12.24 16.52
C ALA A 296 -3.02 -13.57 16.32
N GLY A 297 -4.01 -13.86 17.20
CA GLY A 297 -4.95 -14.96 17.05
C GLY A 297 -6.29 -14.49 16.45
N VAL A 298 -6.78 -13.34 16.93
CA VAL A 298 -7.94 -12.63 16.38
C VAL A 298 -7.57 -11.17 16.21
N ILE A 299 -7.93 -10.60 15.08
CA ILE A 299 -7.74 -9.17 14.77
C ILE A 299 -9.09 -8.57 14.46
N VAL A 300 -9.52 -7.58 15.25
CA VAL A 300 -10.71 -6.77 14.95
C VAL A 300 -10.27 -5.36 14.62
N ALA A 301 -10.73 -4.82 13.50
CA ALA A 301 -10.37 -3.46 13.08
C ALA A 301 -11.43 -2.82 12.19
N VAL A 302 -11.60 -1.51 12.29
CA VAL A 302 -12.27 -0.73 11.24
C VAL A 302 -11.31 -0.54 10.06
N HIS A 303 -11.83 -0.66 8.84
CA HIS A 303 -11.07 -0.51 7.60
C HIS A 303 -10.15 0.70 7.62
N GLY A 304 -8.87 0.48 7.37
CA GLY A 304 -7.87 1.54 7.39
C GLY A 304 -6.45 1.05 7.10
N ALA A 305 -5.54 2.01 6.81
CA ALA A 305 -4.18 1.72 6.39
C ALA A 305 -3.38 0.81 7.33
N GLY A 306 -3.71 0.78 8.63
CA GLY A 306 -3.08 -0.10 9.62
C GLY A 306 -3.28 -1.59 9.33
N LEU A 307 -4.37 -1.96 8.63
CA LEU A 307 -4.60 -3.35 8.19
C LEU A 307 -3.61 -3.83 7.11
N ALA A 308 -2.76 -2.94 6.55
CA ALA A 308 -1.63 -3.40 5.74
C ALA A 308 -0.70 -4.36 6.51
N ASN A 309 -0.66 -4.25 7.84
CA ASN A 309 0.09 -5.16 8.70
C ASN A 309 -0.44 -6.60 8.71
N LEU A 310 -1.63 -6.88 8.16
CA LEU A 310 -2.10 -8.26 7.92
C LEU A 310 -1.09 -9.09 7.15
N VAL A 311 -0.24 -8.44 6.35
CA VAL A 311 0.85 -9.11 5.62
C VAL A 311 1.79 -9.86 6.55
N TYR A 312 1.87 -9.50 7.83
CA TYR A 312 2.72 -10.17 8.84
C TYR A 312 1.98 -11.26 9.64
N ALA A 313 0.65 -11.34 9.53
CA ALA A 313 -0.13 -12.35 10.25
C ALA A 313 0.15 -13.76 9.74
N THR A 314 0.12 -14.76 10.63
CA THR A 314 0.37 -16.19 10.32
C THR A 314 -0.89 -17.03 10.40
N ASP A 315 -1.61 -16.93 11.51
CA ASP A 315 -2.79 -17.74 11.83
C ASP A 315 -3.79 -16.89 12.63
N ALA A 316 -4.22 -15.79 12.05
CA ALA A 316 -5.19 -14.90 12.65
C ALA A 316 -6.56 -15.04 11.99
N ALA A 317 -7.63 -15.01 12.78
CA ALA A 317 -8.97 -14.75 12.29
C ALA A 317 -9.17 -13.23 12.24
N VAL A 318 -9.46 -12.69 11.06
CA VAL A 318 -9.60 -11.25 10.81
C VAL A 318 -11.06 -10.86 10.76
N ILE A 319 -11.43 -9.82 11.49
CA ILE A 319 -12.75 -9.19 11.45
C ILE A 319 -12.55 -7.73 11.04
N GLU A 320 -12.95 -7.41 9.82
CA GLU A 320 -12.87 -6.07 9.24
C GLU A 320 -14.25 -5.43 9.21
N LEU A 321 -14.38 -4.28 9.87
CA LEU A 321 -15.57 -3.43 9.82
C LEU A 321 -15.42 -2.43 8.70
N TYR A 322 -16.26 -2.52 7.69
CA TYR A 322 -16.13 -1.77 6.44
C TYR A 322 -17.24 -0.72 6.29
N PRO A 323 -16.92 0.59 6.29
CA PRO A 323 -17.92 1.64 6.10
C PRO A 323 -18.45 1.68 4.68
N THR A 324 -19.76 1.52 4.50
CA THR A 324 -20.49 1.51 3.22
C THR A 324 -20.17 2.71 2.30
N PRO A 325 -19.95 3.95 2.81
CA PRO A 325 -19.60 5.07 1.94
C PRO A 325 -18.24 4.95 1.24
N LEU A 326 -17.38 4.01 1.63
CA LEU A 326 -16.14 3.74 0.89
C LEU A 326 -16.46 3.02 -0.43
N GLN A 327 -15.59 3.23 -1.44
CA GLN A 327 -15.76 2.55 -2.72
C GLN A 327 -15.57 1.05 -2.56
N GLU A 328 -16.48 0.24 -3.08
CA GLU A 328 -16.45 -1.24 -2.99
C GLU A 328 -15.11 -1.86 -3.39
N LYS A 329 -14.42 -1.29 -4.38
CA LYS A 329 -13.08 -1.75 -4.79
C LYS A 329 -12.05 -1.71 -3.64
N ASN A 330 -12.23 -0.83 -2.66
CA ASN A 330 -11.31 -0.73 -1.53
C ASN A 330 -11.51 -1.89 -0.54
N ALA A 331 -12.67 -2.54 -0.53
CA ALA A 331 -12.91 -3.72 0.29
C ALA A 331 -11.99 -4.89 -0.09
N ALA A 332 -11.54 -4.95 -1.34
CA ALA A 332 -10.56 -5.95 -1.78
C ALA A 332 -9.15 -5.72 -1.23
N CYS A 333 -8.83 -4.54 -0.71
CA CYS A 333 -7.46 -4.22 -0.28
C CYS A 333 -6.89 -5.20 0.74
N PHE A 334 -7.68 -5.57 1.75
CA PHE A 334 -7.20 -6.44 2.83
C PHE A 334 -7.69 -7.87 2.68
N THR A 335 -8.85 -8.09 2.07
CA THR A 335 -9.35 -9.44 1.80
C THR A 335 -8.42 -10.22 0.88
N GLN A 336 -7.77 -9.57 -0.11
CA GLN A 336 -6.78 -10.24 -0.96
C GLN A 336 -5.50 -10.63 -0.20
N ILE A 337 -5.07 -9.85 0.81
CA ILE A 337 -3.95 -10.23 1.67
C ILE A 337 -4.33 -11.49 2.43
N SER A 338 -5.52 -11.50 3.03
CA SER A 338 -6.03 -12.67 3.76
C SER A 338 -6.18 -13.89 2.85
N ALA A 339 -6.72 -13.74 1.63
CA ALA A 339 -6.82 -14.82 0.66
C ALA A 339 -5.43 -15.37 0.27
N CYS A 340 -4.44 -14.50 0.05
CA CYS A 340 -3.08 -14.90 -0.28
C CYS A 340 -2.38 -15.65 0.84
N LEU A 341 -2.61 -15.24 2.10
CA LEU A 341 -1.98 -15.82 3.29
C LEU A 341 -2.82 -16.94 3.93
N GLY A 342 -4.01 -17.23 3.39
CA GLY A 342 -4.89 -18.26 3.90
C GLY A 342 -5.54 -17.92 5.25
N LEU A 343 -5.73 -16.64 5.55
CA LEU A 343 -6.33 -16.18 6.80
C LEU A 343 -7.86 -16.18 6.69
N PRO A 344 -8.60 -16.74 7.67
CA PRO A 344 -10.02 -16.50 7.79
C PRO A 344 -10.32 -15.02 7.93
N HIS A 345 -11.27 -14.49 7.13
CA HIS A 345 -11.58 -13.07 7.13
C HIS A 345 -13.10 -12.86 7.05
N LEU A 346 -13.64 -12.21 8.05
CA LEU A 346 -15.01 -11.71 8.08
C LEU A 346 -14.99 -10.22 7.76
N LEU A 347 -15.71 -9.81 6.71
CA LEU A 347 -15.93 -8.42 6.40
C LEU A 347 -17.39 -8.06 6.65
N ILE A 348 -17.63 -7.11 7.57
CA ILE A 348 -18.95 -6.62 7.93
C ILE A 348 -19.11 -5.20 7.39
N HIS A 349 -20.09 -5.01 6.52
CA HIS A 349 -20.50 -3.67 6.08
C HIS A 349 -21.32 -2.97 7.14
N PHE A 350 -21.03 -1.69 7.37
CA PHE A 350 -21.83 -0.85 8.22
C PHE A 350 -22.12 0.51 7.57
N GLU A 351 -23.26 1.10 7.92
CA GLU A 351 -23.55 2.49 7.57
C GLU A 351 -22.91 3.41 8.61
N GLY A 352 -21.89 4.14 8.21
CA GLY A 352 -21.17 5.01 9.10
C GLY A 352 -21.95 6.27 9.45
N HIS A 353 -21.83 6.71 10.69
CA HIS A 353 -22.44 7.93 11.20
C HIS A 353 -21.50 9.13 10.99
N GLY A 354 -22.06 10.25 10.52
CA GLY A 354 -21.35 11.52 10.39
C GLY A 354 -20.87 11.83 8.96
N PRO A 355 -20.31 13.03 8.76
CA PRO A 355 -19.83 13.47 7.45
C PRO A 355 -18.53 12.74 7.05
N ALA A 356 -18.38 12.46 5.76
CA ALA A 356 -17.13 11.92 5.20
C ALA A 356 -15.93 12.81 5.59
N PRO A 357 -14.78 12.23 5.97
CA PRO A 357 -14.42 10.80 6.07
C PRO A 357 -14.59 10.20 7.49
N ASN A 358 -15.33 10.84 8.37
CA ASN A 358 -15.47 10.51 9.78
C ASN A 358 -16.66 9.56 10.03
N TRP A 359 -16.64 8.41 9.38
CA TRP A 359 -17.69 7.41 9.54
C TRP A 359 -17.41 6.54 10.77
N ASP A 360 -17.79 7.04 11.94
CA ASP A 360 -17.71 6.26 13.17
C ASP A 360 -18.79 5.16 13.18
N HIS A 361 -18.55 4.08 13.88
CA HIS A 361 -19.45 2.94 14.02
C HIS A 361 -19.67 2.57 15.48
N SER A 362 -20.88 2.09 15.78
CA SER A 362 -21.20 1.36 17.01
C SER A 362 -21.65 -0.04 16.61
N LEU A 363 -21.02 -1.07 17.18
CA LEU A 363 -21.43 -2.46 16.98
C LEU A 363 -22.87 -2.66 17.37
N THR A 364 -23.60 -3.35 16.52
CA THR A 364 -24.98 -3.80 16.77
C THR A 364 -25.00 -5.22 17.33
N ALA A 365 -26.14 -5.65 17.83
CA ALA A 365 -26.33 -7.03 18.26
C ALA A 365 -26.10 -8.03 17.10
N ASP A 366 -26.50 -7.66 15.88
CA ASP A 366 -26.32 -8.47 14.68
C ASP A 366 -24.84 -8.58 14.30
N ASP A 367 -24.07 -7.49 14.38
CA ASP A 367 -22.62 -7.53 14.15
C ASP A 367 -21.94 -8.51 15.12
N LEU A 368 -22.27 -8.43 16.40
CA LEU A 368 -21.73 -9.32 17.42
C LEU A 368 -22.12 -10.78 17.20
N GLN A 369 -23.34 -11.06 16.71
CA GLN A 369 -23.79 -12.40 16.33
C GLN A 369 -23.01 -12.96 15.14
N HIS A 370 -22.80 -12.16 14.10
CA HIS A 370 -21.96 -12.55 12.95
C HIS A 370 -20.51 -12.83 13.35
N MET A 371 -19.95 -11.99 14.23
CA MET A 371 -18.60 -12.20 14.76
C MET A 371 -18.52 -13.51 15.57
N GLU A 372 -19.49 -13.78 16.42
CA GLU A 372 -19.53 -15.01 17.23
C GLU A 372 -19.60 -16.26 16.35
N ALA A 373 -20.50 -16.27 15.35
CA ALA A 373 -20.65 -17.37 14.41
C ALA A 373 -19.34 -17.63 13.63
N PHE A 374 -18.68 -16.56 13.18
CA PHE A 374 -17.40 -16.62 12.48
C PHE A 374 -16.28 -17.18 13.38
N LEU A 375 -16.16 -16.67 14.61
CA LEU A 375 -15.13 -17.10 15.56
C LEU A 375 -15.30 -18.57 15.95
N ARG A 376 -16.55 -19.03 16.17
CA ARG A 376 -16.83 -20.47 16.41
C ARG A 376 -16.49 -21.34 15.20
N LYS A 377 -16.86 -20.92 14.00
CA LYS A 377 -16.53 -21.64 12.74
C LYS A 377 -15.04 -21.88 12.62
N TRP A 378 -14.21 -20.95 13.07
CA TRP A 378 -12.76 -21.02 12.95
C TRP A 378 -12.03 -21.43 14.24
N GLY A 379 -12.76 -21.97 15.23
CA GLY A 379 -12.19 -22.50 16.48
C GLY A 379 -11.47 -21.44 17.32
N ARG A 380 -11.99 -20.23 17.33
CA ARG A 380 -11.46 -19.12 18.14
C ARG A 380 -12.31 -18.85 19.38
N LEU A 381 -13.53 -19.42 19.44
CA LEU A 381 -14.46 -19.45 20.58
C LEU A 381 -14.85 -20.89 20.90
#